data_96bf3814d5fe4b2cfd5ee457c355ab4a
#
_entry.id   96bf3814d5fe4b2cfd5ee457c355ab4a
#
_cell.length_a   1.000
_cell.length_b   1.000
_cell.length_c   1.000
_cell.angle_alpha   90.00
_cell.angle_beta   90.00
_cell.angle_gamma   90.00
#
_symmetry.space_group_name_H-M   'P 1'
#
loop_
_entity.id
_entity.type
_entity.pdbx_description
1 polymer ?
#
loop_
_entity_poly.entity_id
_entity_poly.type
_entity_poly.pdbx_seq_one_letter_code
_entity_poly.pdbx_strand_id
1 'polypeptide(L)'
;MRATTTFLFCAVFLWGTASFGNPASDADEVKSEFLYSWHAYEQYAWGHDELRPLSKTPRDWYGDSLLMTPVDALDTMLIMGLNDEAMKAKTLIVEKLSFDKNLDVKVFEVTIRLLGGLLSSYEMTGDARLLHLAEDLGNRLLPAFNSPTGMPYMFVNLRTGKASGAKSNPAEIGTLILEFGTLSRLTHQPVYFEKAKHALEELYKRRSKIGLVGDEINVETGEWVSTTSHVGGGIDSYLEYQLKCGLLFHDRECRSMWRHSISAVNRYLADGQWYGEADMNTGKRTATEFGALHAFLPAALALGGQLERAQLLEDSCFRMWKRHGIEPEVIDYKTMEVKSPGYQLRPEIIESAYYLYESTHDKRYVDMGHVFFDNLKKWCRTDDGYTTLKSVVTKEKGDLMPSYFLAETLKYLYLLFDGRALEFHKVIFNTEAHPLTH
;
A
#
# COMPACT_ATOMS: atom_id res chain seq x y z
N MET A 1 31.22 -9.92 -89.51
CA MET A 1 30.66 -10.57 -88.36
C MET A 1 31.21 -9.85 -87.10
N ARG A 2 30.45 -8.97 -86.47
CA ARG A 2 30.86 -8.24 -85.27
C ARG A 2 30.15 -8.90 -84.09
N ALA A 3 30.93 -9.39 -83.11
CA ALA A 3 30.42 -9.93 -81.89
C ALA A 3 30.24 -8.79 -80.84
N THR A 4 29.05 -8.63 -80.35
CA THR A 4 28.71 -7.65 -79.32
C THR A 4 28.72 -8.35 -77.96
N THR A 5 29.67 -7.96 -77.10
CA THR A 5 29.76 -8.49 -75.74
C THR A 5 28.92 -7.61 -74.80
N THR A 6 27.88 -8.18 -74.17
CA THR A 6 27.03 -7.51 -73.19
C THR A 6 27.60 -7.75 -71.79
N PHE A 7 27.97 -6.68 -71.08
CA PHE A 7 28.36 -6.73 -69.72
C PHE A 7 27.11 -6.61 -68.83
N LEU A 8 26.87 -7.63 -67.96
CA LEU A 8 25.83 -7.64 -66.96
C LEU A 8 26.38 -7.03 -65.62
N PHE A 9 25.87 -5.86 -65.23
CA PHE A 9 26.16 -5.28 -63.90
C PHE A 9 25.23 -5.90 -62.89
N CYS A 10 25.74 -6.73 -61.93
CA CYS A 10 25.05 -7.14 -60.72
C CYS A 10 25.18 -6.06 -59.69
N ALA A 11 24.09 -5.36 -59.41
CA ALA A 11 24.00 -4.47 -58.25
C ALA A 11 23.69 -5.32 -57.03
N VAL A 12 24.65 -5.43 -56.10
CA VAL A 12 24.45 -6.05 -54.79
C VAL A 12 23.79 -5.01 -53.89
N PHE A 13 22.49 -5.18 -53.63
CA PHE A 13 21.80 -4.43 -52.58
C PHE A 13 22.16 -5.04 -51.21
N LEU A 14 23.03 -4.36 -50.48
CA LEU A 14 23.22 -4.60 -49.04
C LEU A 14 21.97 -4.11 -48.30
N TRP A 15 21.10 -5.01 -47.91
CA TRP A 15 20.06 -4.74 -46.91
C TRP A 15 20.73 -4.66 -45.55
N GLY A 16 20.92 -3.44 -45.06
CA GLY A 16 21.22 -3.20 -43.66
C GLY A 16 20.01 -3.64 -42.81
N THR A 17 20.16 -4.73 -42.08
CA THR A 17 19.21 -5.10 -41.02
C THR A 17 19.32 -4.07 -39.92
N ALA A 18 18.44 -3.07 -39.93
CA ALA A 18 18.20 -2.26 -38.73
C ALA A 18 17.68 -3.23 -37.66
N SER A 19 18.48 -3.47 -36.66
CA SER A 19 18.07 -4.15 -35.45
C SER A 19 17.06 -3.22 -34.75
N PHE A 20 15.78 -3.42 -35.01
CA PHE A 20 14.73 -2.88 -34.14
C PHE A 20 14.85 -3.67 -32.85
N GLY A 21 15.37 -3.03 -31.77
CA GLY A 21 15.25 -3.55 -30.45
C GLY A 21 13.77 -3.86 -30.19
N ASN A 22 13.47 -4.99 -29.55
CA ASN A 22 12.11 -5.26 -29.09
C ASN A 22 11.66 -4.04 -28.28
N PRO A 23 10.43 -3.52 -28.48
CA PRO A 23 9.90 -2.49 -27.60
C PRO A 23 9.98 -3.03 -26.16
N ALA A 24 10.40 -2.18 -25.23
CA ALA A 24 10.40 -2.51 -23.81
C ALA A 24 9.00 -3.01 -23.42
N SER A 25 8.92 -4.02 -22.55
CA SER A 25 7.64 -4.47 -22.03
C SER A 25 7.07 -3.39 -21.10
N ASP A 26 5.76 -3.40 -20.85
CA ASP A 26 5.11 -2.45 -19.93
C ASP A 26 5.73 -2.54 -18.54
N ALA A 27 6.09 -3.74 -18.08
CA ALA A 27 6.81 -3.97 -16.84
C ALA A 27 8.22 -3.33 -16.85
N ASP A 28 8.94 -3.39 -17.97
CA ASP A 28 10.25 -2.72 -18.09
C ASP A 28 10.11 -1.20 -18.05
N GLU A 29 9.00 -0.65 -18.58
CA GLU A 29 8.72 0.78 -18.47
C GLU A 29 8.44 1.19 -17.03
N VAL A 30 7.63 0.43 -16.28
CA VAL A 30 7.42 0.68 -14.83
C VAL A 30 8.73 0.60 -14.05
N LYS A 31 9.57 -0.40 -14.35
CA LYS A 31 10.92 -0.52 -13.76
C LYS A 31 11.79 0.69 -14.07
N SER A 32 11.71 1.24 -15.28
CA SER A 32 12.44 2.45 -15.66
C SER A 32 11.96 3.69 -14.89
N GLU A 33 10.65 3.84 -14.68
CA GLU A 33 10.09 4.95 -13.88
C GLU A 33 10.36 4.76 -12.37
N PHE A 34 10.45 3.51 -11.89
CA PHE A 34 10.95 3.24 -10.55
C PHE A 34 12.38 3.72 -10.37
N LEU A 35 13.30 3.33 -11.27
CA LEU A 35 14.69 3.77 -11.25
C LEU A 35 14.83 5.29 -11.37
N TYR A 36 14.01 5.91 -12.23
CA TYR A 36 13.98 7.36 -12.36
C TYR A 36 13.63 8.04 -11.02
N SER A 37 12.63 7.54 -10.33
CA SER A 37 12.19 8.05 -9.02
C SER A 37 13.20 7.74 -7.91
N TRP A 38 13.78 6.53 -7.94
CA TRP A 38 14.79 6.10 -6.98
C TRP A 38 16.07 6.93 -7.08
N HIS A 39 16.57 7.17 -8.31
CA HIS A 39 17.77 8.00 -8.51
C HIS A 39 17.56 9.46 -8.07
N ALA A 40 16.35 10.00 -8.25
CA ALA A 40 16.02 11.32 -7.70
C ALA A 40 16.06 11.32 -6.15
N TYR A 41 15.54 10.27 -5.52
CA TYR A 41 15.67 10.08 -4.06
C TYR A 41 17.16 9.95 -3.64
N GLU A 42 17.95 9.11 -4.33
CA GLU A 42 19.40 8.97 -4.07
C GLU A 42 20.12 10.31 -4.15
N GLN A 43 19.77 11.14 -5.12
CA GLN A 43 20.45 12.40 -5.35
C GLN A 43 20.11 13.49 -4.33
N TYR A 44 18.85 13.57 -3.86
CA TYR A 44 18.36 14.71 -3.09
C TYR A 44 17.88 14.38 -1.67
N ALA A 45 17.66 13.11 -1.36
CA ALA A 45 17.09 12.68 -0.08
C ALA A 45 17.77 11.43 0.50
N TRP A 46 18.95 11.02 0.02
CA TRP A 46 19.64 9.82 0.50
C TRP A 46 19.88 9.85 2.01
N GLY A 47 19.38 8.82 2.67
CA GLY A 47 19.49 8.73 4.14
C GLY A 47 18.40 9.46 4.92
N HIS A 48 17.41 10.01 4.23
CA HIS A 48 16.20 10.62 4.79
C HIS A 48 14.95 9.80 4.49
N ASP A 49 13.81 10.18 5.07
CA ASP A 49 12.57 9.41 4.93
C ASP A 49 11.94 9.56 3.56
N GLU A 50 11.81 10.77 3.02
CA GLU A 50 11.11 11.04 1.75
C GLU A 50 11.75 12.18 0.96
N LEU A 51 11.44 12.22 -0.35
CA LEU A 51 11.84 13.27 -1.27
C LEU A 51 10.72 14.29 -1.49
N ARG A 52 11.08 15.57 -1.48
CA ARG A 52 10.30 16.66 -2.08
C ARG A 52 10.86 16.97 -3.46
N PRO A 53 10.27 16.47 -4.53
CA PRO A 53 10.91 16.49 -5.85
C PRO A 53 10.96 17.85 -6.52
N LEU A 54 10.02 18.77 -6.22
CA LEU A 54 10.04 20.12 -6.81
C LEU A 54 11.07 21.03 -6.14
N SER A 55 11.15 21.00 -4.81
CA SER A 55 12.16 21.76 -4.06
C SER A 55 13.52 21.07 -3.99
N LYS A 56 13.61 19.78 -4.38
CA LYS A 56 14.83 18.95 -4.31
C LYS A 56 15.40 18.89 -2.90
N THR A 57 14.52 18.67 -1.92
CA THR A 57 14.87 18.62 -0.51
C THR A 57 14.34 17.36 0.16
N PRO A 58 15.02 16.86 1.19
CA PRO A 58 14.54 15.74 1.99
C PRO A 58 13.38 16.16 2.92
N ARG A 59 12.65 15.16 3.39
CA ARG A 59 11.68 15.26 4.48
C ARG A 59 11.88 14.10 5.44
N ASP A 60 11.89 14.37 6.74
CA ASP A 60 11.81 13.36 7.79
C ASP A 60 10.50 13.49 8.54
N TRP A 61 9.86 12.36 8.82
CA TRP A 61 8.51 12.33 9.39
C TRP A 61 8.45 12.84 10.83
N TYR A 62 9.48 12.49 11.61
CA TYR A 62 9.51 12.74 13.06
C TYR A 62 10.65 13.69 13.48
N GLY A 63 11.21 14.43 12.52
CA GLY A 63 12.33 15.36 12.75
C GLY A 63 13.71 14.72 12.78
N ASP A 64 13.79 13.39 12.64
CA ASP A 64 15.02 12.61 12.42
C ASP A 64 14.64 11.39 11.58
N SER A 65 15.49 10.99 10.63
CA SER A 65 15.19 9.94 9.67
C SER A 65 15.05 8.57 10.32
N LEU A 66 14.06 7.82 9.83
CA LEU A 66 13.90 6.38 10.05
C LEU A 66 14.13 5.58 8.77
N LEU A 67 14.67 6.19 7.73
CA LEU A 67 14.94 5.58 6.42
C LEU A 67 13.69 4.96 5.79
N MET A 68 12.54 5.66 5.86
CA MET A 68 11.26 5.13 5.37
C MET A 68 11.36 4.65 3.92
N THR A 69 11.74 5.51 2.98
CA THR A 69 11.83 5.13 1.55
C THR A 69 12.80 3.98 1.28
N PRO A 70 14.03 3.92 1.86
CA PRO A 70 14.90 2.76 1.67
C PRO A 70 14.32 1.44 2.17
N VAL A 71 13.63 1.45 3.32
CA VAL A 71 13.01 0.24 3.87
C VAL A 71 11.79 -0.18 3.07
N ASP A 72 10.88 0.77 2.77
CA ASP A 72 9.67 0.54 1.99
C ASP A 72 9.95 0.02 0.57
N ALA A 73 10.99 0.57 -0.09
CA ALA A 73 11.31 0.24 -1.48
C ALA A 73 12.15 -1.03 -1.66
N LEU A 74 12.75 -1.58 -0.57
CA LEU A 74 13.75 -2.65 -0.70
C LEU A 74 13.18 -3.93 -1.32
N ASP A 75 12.04 -4.39 -0.86
CA ASP A 75 11.42 -5.61 -1.41
C ASP A 75 10.89 -5.39 -2.84
N THR A 76 10.46 -4.17 -3.19
CA THR A 76 10.12 -3.80 -4.56
C THR A 76 11.32 -3.94 -5.49
N MET A 77 12.50 -3.46 -5.07
CA MET A 77 13.73 -3.63 -5.84
C MET A 77 14.08 -5.10 -6.04
N LEU A 78 13.93 -5.92 -4.98
CA LEU A 78 14.19 -7.36 -5.05
C LEU A 78 13.22 -8.05 -6.03
N ILE A 79 11.93 -7.70 -5.98
CA ILE A 79 10.91 -8.22 -6.91
C ILE A 79 11.22 -7.82 -8.35
N MET A 80 11.63 -6.58 -8.57
CA MET A 80 11.98 -6.06 -9.90
C MET A 80 13.36 -6.56 -10.40
N GLY A 81 14.15 -7.27 -9.57
CA GLY A 81 15.50 -7.72 -9.91
C GLY A 81 16.51 -6.58 -10.02
N LEU A 82 16.30 -5.46 -9.32
CA LEU A 82 17.21 -4.31 -9.22
C LEU A 82 18.27 -4.55 -8.13
N ASN A 83 19.14 -5.53 -8.36
CA ASN A 83 20.04 -6.06 -7.33
C ASN A 83 21.07 -5.05 -6.84
N ASP A 84 21.57 -4.17 -7.69
CA ASP A 84 22.56 -3.16 -7.31
C ASP A 84 21.96 -2.09 -6.39
N GLU A 85 20.75 -1.60 -6.73
CA GLU A 85 19.98 -0.65 -5.92
C GLU A 85 19.54 -1.27 -4.59
N ALA A 86 19.04 -2.50 -4.63
CA ALA A 86 18.67 -3.25 -3.45
C ALA A 86 19.86 -3.46 -2.50
N MET A 87 21.05 -3.74 -3.04
CA MET A 87 22.27 -3.88 -2.23
C MET A 87 22.68 -2.55 -1.58
N LYS A 88 22.61 -1.43 -2.30
CA LYS A 88 22.89 -0.10 -1.76
C LYS A 88 21.90 0.26 -0.65
N ALA A 89 20.59 0.10 -0.90
CA ALA A 89 19.54 0.36 0.08
C ALA A 89 19.71 -0.52 1.33
N LYS A 90 19.92 -1.83 1.17
CA LYS A 90 20.17 -2.76 2.28
C LYS A 90 21.40 -2.38 3.07
N THR A 91 22.49 -1.98 2.42
CA THR A 91 23.72 -1.53 3.10
C THR A 91 23.44 -0.30 3.94
N LEU A 92 22.76 0.71 3.38
CA LEU A 92 22.35 1.90 4.12
C LEU A 92 21.52 1.54 5.37
N ILE A 93 20.50 0.70 5.19
CA ILE A 93 19.62 0.26 6.28
C ILE A 93 20.42 -0.41 7.39
N VAL A 94 21.24 -1.41 7.06
CA VAL A 94 21.97 -2.19 8.04
C VAL A 94 23.04 -1.37 8.77
N GLU A 95 23.64 -0.37 8.11
CA GLU A 95 24.71 0.46 8.70
C GLU A 95 24.18 1.68 9.46
N LYS A 96 23.02 2.22 9.09
CA LYS A 96 22.55 3.53 9.57
C LYS A 96 21.23 3.51 10.31
N LEU A 97 20.34 2.55 10.02
CA LEU A 97 19.04 2.51 10.70
C LEU A 97 19.21 2.15 12.18
N SER A 98 18.65 2.99 13.02
CA SER A 98 18.58 2.75 14.47
C SER A 98 17.26 3.27 15.00
N PHE A 99 16.65 2.50 15.86
CA PHE A 99 15.43 2.87 16.58
C PHE A 99 15.70 3.41 17.99
N ASP A 100 16.96 3.47 18.43
CA ASP A 100 17.31 4.14 19.69
C ASP A 100 17.29 5.67 19.55
N LYS A 101 16.11 6.19 19.25
CA LYS A 101 15.85 7.62 19.03
C LYS A 101 14.77 8.12 19.97
N ASN A 102 14.93 9.36 20.46
CA ASN A 102 13.92 10.02 21.28
C ASN A 102 12.84 10.65 20.38
N LEU A 103 12.07 9.79 19.72
CA LEU A 103 11.01 10.17 18.79
C LEU A 103 9.69 9.53 19.19
N ASP A 104 8.63 10.34 19.21
CA ASP A 104 7.26 9.85 19.34
C ASP A 104 6.76 9.46 17.96
N VAL A 105 6.63 8.15 17.69
CA VAL A 105 6.22 7.62 16.39
C VAL A 105 4.79 7.13 16.43
N LYS A 106 4.10 7.20 15.30
CA LYS A 106 2.81 6.56 15.09
C LYS A 106 3.02 5.04 14.98
N VAL A 107 2.39 4.28 15.88
CA VAL A 107 2.56 2.82 15.95
C VAL A 107 2.15 2.15 14.64
N PHE A 108 1.03 2.54 14.07
CA PHE A 108 0.54 2.05 12.78
C PHE A 108 1.55 2.27 11.66
N GLU A 109 1.97 3.52 11.41
CA GLU A 109 2.82 3.87 10.27
C GLU A 109 4.18 3.15 10.28
N VAL A 110 4.83 3.09 11.45
CA VAL A 110 6.13 2.40 11.54
C VAL A 110 5.99 0.87 11.52
N THR A 111 4.81 0.35 11.89
CA THR A 111 4.53 -1.09 11.79
C THR A 111 4.37 -1.51 10.34
N ILE A 112 3.47 -0.88 9.59
CA ILE A 112 3.19 -1.32 8.21
C ILE A 112 4.39 -1.12 7.29
N ARG A 113 5.11 0.00 7.43
CA ARG A 113 6.26 0.38 6.57
C ARG A 113 7.55 -0.26 7.03
N LEU A 114 8.02 0.10 8.23
CA LEU A 114 9.36 -0.31 8.67
C LEU A 114 9.40 -1.77 9.14
N LEU A 115 8.46 -2.17 10.01
CA LEU A 115 8.43 -3.56 10.46
C LEU A 115 8.06 -4.48 9.28
N GLY A 116 7.04 -4.13 8.49
CA GLY A 116 6.63 -4.88 7.31
C GLY A 116 7.75 -5.01 6.28
N GLY A 117 8.38 -3.89 5.89
CA GLY A 117 9.48 -3.88 4.91
C GLY A 117 10.73 -4.65 5.36
N LEU A 118 11.10 -4.55 6.66
CA LEU A 118 12.22 -5.31 7.22
C LEU A 118 11.93 -6.82 7.22
N LEU A 119 10.71 -7.23 7.60
CA LEU A 119 10.31 -8.64 7.63
C LEU A 119 10.25 -9.24 6.22
N SER A 120 9.60 -8.55 5.28
CA SER A 120 9.53 -8.96 3.87
C SER A 120 10.93 -9.09 3.28
N SER A 121 11.76 -8.09 3.45
CA SER A 121 13.15 -8.10 2.95
C SER A 121 14.00 -9.19 3.61
N TYR A 122 13.77 -9.51 4.89
CA TYR A 122 14.40 -10.66 5.53
C TYR A 122 13.95 -11.98 4.91
N GLU A 123 12.66 -12.19 4.72
CA GLU A 123 12.15 -13.42 4.11
C GLU A 123 12.68 -13.62 2.67
N MET A 124 12.89 -12.55 1.92
CA MET A 124 13.43 -12.61 0.56
C MET A 124 14.96 -12.81 0.51
N THR A 125 15.72 -12.30 1.49
CA THR A 125 17.19 -12.28 1.43
C THR A 125 17.87 -13.25 2.41
N GLY A 126 17.20 -13.64 3.50
CA GLY A 126 17.80 -14.40 4.61
C GLY A 126 18.80 -13.60 5.45
N ASP A 127 18.89 -12.27 5.28
CA ASP A 127 19.86 -11.44 6.01
C ASP A 127 19.40 -11.17 7.45
N ALA A 128 19.96 -11.91 8.41
CA ALA A 128 19.57 -11.86 9.83
C ALA A 128 19.65 -10.44 10.46
N ARG A 129 20.43 -9.53 9.88
CA ARG A 129 20.54 -8.14 10.37
C ARG A 129 19.23 -7.38 10.20
N LEU A 130 18.46 -7.69 9.14
CA LEU A 130 17.13 -7.11 8.92
C LEU A 130 16.14 -7.63 9.98
N LEU A 131 16.18 -8.94 10.31
CA LEU A 131 15.35 -9.49 11.36
C LEU A 131 15.69 -8.90 12.75
N HIS A 132 16.97 -8.67 13.05
CA HIS A 132 17.37 -8.02 14.29
C HIS A 132 16.84 -6.58 14.40
N LEU A 133 16.84 -5.82 13.29
CA LEU A 133 16.21 -4.48 13.26
C LEU A 133 14.70 -4.57 13.46
N ALA A 134 14.04 -5.54 12.82
CA ALA A 134 12.61 -5.77 12.98
C ALA A 134 12.25 -6.12 14.44
N GLU A 135 13.06 -6.95 15.10
CA GLU A 135 12.88 -7.34 16.51
C GLU A 135 13.12 -6.15 17.45
N ASP A 136 14.17 -5.33 17.23
CA ASP A 136 14.39 -4.10 18.01
C ASP A 136 13.21 -3.14 17.89
N LEU A 137 12.69 -2.91 16.68
CA LEU A 137 11.49 -2.09 16.47
C LEU A 137 10.26 -2.69 17.18
N GLY A 138 10.00 -3.98 16.97
CA GLY A 138 8.87 -4.67 17.61
C GLY A 138 8.89 -4.53 19.13
N ASN A 139 10.06 -4.71 19.77
CA ASN A 139 10.23 -4.53 21.22
C ASN A 139 9.93 -3.09 21.67
N ARG A 140 10.33 -2.10 20.90
CA ARG A 140 10.08 -0.67 21.21
C ARG A 140 8.62 -0.27 21.02
N LEU A 141 7.87 -1.00 20.20
CA LEU A 141 6.43 -0.76 19.99
C LEU A 141 5.54 -1.46 21.02
N LEU A 142 5.98 -2.55 21.67
CA LEU A 142 5.19 -3.28 22.67
C LEU A 142 4.58 -2.40 23.79
N PRO A 143 5.26 -1.37 24.31
CA PRO A 143 4.68 -0.51 25.34
C PRO A 143 3.38 0.20 24.92
N ALA A 144 3.14 0.40 23.62
CA ALA A 144 1.90 1.00 23.13
C ALA A 144 0.66 0.18 23.52
N PHE A 145 0.77 -1.14 23.68
CA PHE A 145 -0.33 -2.02 24.05
C PHE A 145 -0.68 -2.01 25.56
N ASN A 146 0.00 -1.21 26.37
CA ASN A 146 -0.23 -1.14 27.83
C ASN A 146 -1.39 -0.22 28.23
N SER A 147 -2.39 -0.03 27.36
CA SER A 147 -3.63 0.62 27.74
C SER A 147 -4.49 -0.31 28.63
N PRO A 148 -5.46 0.24 29.38
CA PRO A 148 -6.38 -0.58 30.19
C PRO A 148 -7.19 -1.60 29.39
N THR A 149 -7.44 -1.35 28.11
CA THR A 149 -8.18 -2.26 27.23
C THR A 149 -7.27 -3.22 26.47
N GLY A 150 -5.95 -3.00 26.46
CA GLY A 150 -5.00 -3.73 25.61
C GLY A 150 -4.97 -3.29 24.14
N MET A 151 -5.85 -2.36 23.73
CA MET A 151 -5.75 -1.71 22.42
C MET A 151 -4.60 -0.69 22.44
N PRO A 152 -3.75 -0.60 21.39
CA PRO A 152 -2.57 0.25 21.44
C PRO A 152 -2.93 1.74 21.45
N TYR A 153 -2.14 2.51 22.19
CA TYR A 153 -2.07 3.96 22.01
C TYR A 153 -1.58 4.29 20.60
N MET A 154 -2.00 5.46 20.09
CA MET A 154 -1.61 5.89 18.73
C MET A 154 -0.11 6.13 18.58
N PHE A 155 0.55 6.63 19.62
CA PHE A 155 1.97 6.98 19.60
C PHE A 155 2.76 6.26 20.70
N VAL A 156 4.04 5.99 20.41
CA VAL A 156 5.02 5.52 21.40
C VAL A 156 6.36 6.21 21.16
N ASN A 157 7.04 6.56 22.24
CA ASN A 157 8.41 7.07 22.16
C ASN A 157 9.37 5.88 22.03
N LEU A 158 10.14 5.82 20.97
CA LEU A 158 11.02 4.69 20.65
C LEU A 158 12.10 4.44 21.70
N ARG A 159 12.60 5.48 22.37
CA ARG A 159 13.66 5.35 23.40
C ARG A 159 13.10 5.07 24.77
N THR A 160 12.05 5.77 25.17
CA THR A 160 11.54 5.72 26.54
C THR A 160 10.41 4.73 26.74
N GLY A 161 9.77 4.28 25.66
CA GLY A 161 8.55 3.46 25.70
C GLY A 161 7.32 4.22 26.20
N LYS A 162 7.37 5.54 26.36
CA LYS A 162 6.20 6.31 26.78
C LYS A 162 5.16 6.31 25.66
N ALA A 163 3.97 5.76 25.97
CA ALA A 163 2.85 5.75 25.06
C ALA A 163 1.94 6.97 25.26
N SER A 164 1.25 7.42 24.21
CA SER A 164 0.33 8.55 24.21
C SER A 164 -0.68 8.47 23.07
N GLY A 165 -1.72 9.34 23.09
CA GLY A 165 -2.76 9.33 22.07
C GLY A 165 -3.82 8.27 22.35
N ALA A 166 -4.65 8.50 23.39
CA ALA A 166 -5.73 7.57 23.77
C ALA A 166 -6.88 7.52 22.75
N LYS A 167 -7.09 8.60 21.98
CA LYS A 167 -8.01 8.59 20.85
C LYS A 167 -7.34 7.94 19.65
N SER A 168 -7.98 6.91 19.11
CA SER A 168 -7.47 6.09 18.02
C SER A 168 -8.62 5.66 17.11
N ASN A 169 -8.34 4.88 16.10
CA ASN A 169 -9.31 4.39 15.13
C ASN A 169 -9.09 2.90 14.83
N PRO A 170 -10.06 2.23 14.17
CA PRO A 170 -9.94 0.81 13.85
C PRO A 170 -8.69 0.41 13.07
N ALA A 171 -8.25 1.20 12.09
CA ALA A 171 -7.05 0.90 11.31
C ALA A 171 -5.79 0.93 12.20
N GLU A 172 -5.60 1.99 13.00
CA GLU A 172 -4.47 2.12 13.94
C GLU A 172 -4.38 0.96 14.95
N ILE A 173 -5.53 0.41 15.37
CA ILE A 173 -5.60 -0.65 16.38
C ILE A 173 -5.50 -2.04 15.77
N GLY A 174 -6.21 -2.26 14.65
CA GLY A 174 -6.39 -3.60 14.07
C GLY A 174 -5.37 -3.98 13.01
N THR A 175 -4.61 -3.02 12.47
CA THR A 175 -3.68 -3.22 11.36
C THR A 175 -2.25 -3.44 11.86
N LEU A 176 -2.06 -4.41 12.74
CA LEU A 176 -0.75 -4.73 13.34
C LEU A 176 -0.46 -6.23 13.30
N ILE A 177 -1.52 -7.05 13.13
CA ILE A 177 -1.42 -8.50 13.34
C ILE A 177 -0.55 -9.20 12.31
N LEU A 178 -0.44 -8.72 11.08
CA LEU A 178 0.34 -9.38 10.03
C LEU A 178 1.84 -9.25 10.34
N GLU A 179 2.31 -8.07 10.65
CA GLU A 179 3.71 -7.77 10.96
C GLU A 179 4.12 -8.37 12.31
N PHE A 180 3.36 -8.10 13.36
CA PHE A 180 3.64 -8.66 14.70
C PHE A 180 3.52 -10.18 14.71
N GLY A 181 2.59 -10.76 13.96
CA GLY A 181 2.45 -12.20 13.83
C GLY A 181 3.61 -12.84 13.07
N THR A 182 4.05 -12.22 11.99
CA THR A 182 5.23 -12.65 11.23
C THR A 182 6.50 -12.54 12.08
N LEU A 183 6.67 -11.41 12.79
CA LEU A 183 7.78 -11.24 13.74
C LEU A 183 7.77 -12.33 14.82
N SER A 184 6.59 -12.62 15.41
CA SER A 184 6.41 -13.68 16.39
C SER A 184 6.86 -15.05 15.85
N ARG A 185 6.48 -15.38 14.63
CA ARG A 185 6.85 -16.64 13.97
C ARG A 185 8.35 -16.73 13.71
N LEU A 186 8.96 -15.67 13.20
CA LEU A 186 10.37 -15.65 12.82
C LEU A 186 11.32 -15.60 14.03
N THR A 187 10.90 -14.95 15.13
CA THR A 187 11.70 -14.84 16.37
C THR A 187 11.36 -15.90 17.42
N HIS A 188 10.30 -16.70 17.21
CA HIS A 188 9.74 -17.64 18.18
C HIS A 188 9.29 -16.99 19.51
N GLN A 189 8.92 -15.71 19.48
CA GLN A 189 8.43 -14.96 20.63
C GLN A 189 6.92 -14.70 20.50
N PRO A 190 6.06 -15.42 21.26
CA PRO A 190 4.60 -15.35 21.09
C PRO A 190 4.01 -14.01 21.47
N VAL A 191 4.70 -13.23 22.30
CA VAL A 191 4.21 -11.93 22.83
C VAL A 191 3.76 -10.97 21.73
N TYR A 192 4.43 -10.95 20.59
CA TYR A 192 4.08 -10.07 19.48
C TYR A 192 2.70 -10.43 18.91
N PHE A 193 2.51 -11.69 18.53
CA PHE A 193 1.21 -12.18 18.02
C PHE A 193 0.10 -11.98 19.05
N GLU A 194 0.34 -12.35 20.32
CA GLU A 194 -0.64 -12.27 21.39
C GLU A 194 -1.13 -10.83 21.61
N LYS A 195 -0.23 -9.83 21.63
CA LYS A 195 -0.59 -8.43 21.81
C LYS A 195 -1.42 -7.88 20.65
N ALA A 196 -0.98 -8.10 19.41
CA ALA A 196 -1.69 -7.63 18.22
C ALA A 196 -3.04 -8.35 18.05
N LYS A 197 -3.10 -9.65 18.31
CA LYS A 197 -4.35 -10.43 18.26
C LYS A 197 -5.35 -9.96 19.31
N HIS A 198 -4.89 -9.76 20.54
CA HIS A 198 -5.72 -9.24 21.61
C HIS A 198 -6.32 -7.85 21.27
N ALA A 199 -5.51 -6.95 20.73
CA ALA A 199 -5.97 -5.62 20.30
C ALA A 199 -7.08 -5.71 19.24
N LEU A 200 -6.88 -6.56 18.22
CA LEU A 200 -7.87 -6.80 17.17
C LEU A 200 -9.17 -7.38 17.73
N GLU A 201 -9.08 -8.34 18.66
CA GLU A 201 -10.25 -8.95 19.32
C GLU A 201 -10.99 -7.96 20.19
N GLU A 202 -10.29 -7.15 20.99
CA GLU A 202 -10.90 -6.14 21.86
C GLU A 202 -11.65 -5.08 21.06
N LEU A 203 -11.08 -4.63 19.92
CA LEU A 203 -11.78 -3.73 19.02
C LEU A 203 -13.02 -4.40 18.43
N TYR A 204 -12.89 -5.64 17.92
CA TYR A 204 -14.00 -6.40 17.34
C TYR A 204 -15.15 -6.64 18.34
N LYS A 205 -14.87 -6.88 19.61
CA LYS A 205 -15.88 -7.03 20.68
C LYS A 205 -16.72 -5.77 20.85
N ARG A 206 -16.16 -4.59 20.52
CA ARG A 206 -16.83 -3.27 20.67
C ARG A 206 -17.67 -2.85 19.46
N ARG A 207 -17.75 -3.67 18.40
CA ARG A 207 -18.64 -3.40 17.29
C ARG A 207 -20.10 -3.28 17.77
N SER A 208 -20.92 -2.56 17.02
CA SER A 208 -22.35 -2.39 17.33
C SER A 208 -23.12 -3.71 17.22
N LYS A 209 -24.36 -3.71 17.69
CA LYS A 209 -25.26 -4.87 17.56
C LYS A 209 -25.55 -5.28 16.12
N ILE A 210 -25.38 -4.36 15.15
CA ILE A 210 -25.55 -4.63 13.73
C ILE A 210 -24.24 -5.01 13.04
N GLY A 211 -23.10 -5.04 13.76
CA GLY A 211 -21.81 -5.54 13.29
C GLY A 211 -20.88 -4.48 12.72
N LEU A 212 -21.24 -3.19 12.69
CA LEU A 212 -20.42 -2.08 12.26
C LEU A 212 -19.54 -1.54 13.40
N VAL A 213 -18.44 -0.88 13.04
CA VAL A 213 -17.54 -0.13 13.95
C VAL A 213 -17.63 1.36 13.64
N GLY A 214 -17.30 2.20 14.62
CA GLY A 214 -17.13 3.64 14.41
C GLY A 214 -15.73 3.99 13.92
N ASP A 215 -15.50 5.24 13.58
CA ASP A 215 -14.24 5.73 13.03
C ASP A 215 -13.27 6.30 14.09
N GLU A 216 -13.73 6.54 15.33
CA GLU A 216 -12.88 6.99 16.44
C GLU A 216 -13.29 6.34 17.77
N ILE A 217 -12.30 5.80 18.50
CA ILE A 217 -12.48 5.12 19.80
C ILE A 217 -11.43 5.58 20.81
N ASN A 218 -11.79 5.63 22.09
CA ASN A 218 -10.83 5.85 23.17
C ASN A 218 -10.29 4.50 23.68
N VAL A 219 -8.99 4.26 23.52
CA VAL A 219 -8.35 2.99 23.90
C VAL A 219 -8.23 2.77 25.42
N GLU A 220 -8.40 3.81 26.24
CA GLU A 220 -8.38 3.67 27.69
C GLU A 220 -9.74 3.22 28.24
N THR A 221 -10.83 3.79 27.71
CA THR A 221 -12.20 3.47 28.16
C THR A 221 -12.87 2.40 27.32
N GLY A 222 -12.46 2.25 26.06
CA GLY A 222 -13.11 1.38 25.07
C GLY A 222 -14.41 1.96 24.53
N GLU A 223 -14.69 3.24 24.75
CA GLU A 223 -15.90 3.91 24.27
C GLU A 223 -15.67 4.56 22.91
N TRP A 224 -16.67 4.45 22.04
CA TRP A 224 -16.66 5.13 20.74
C TRP A 224 -16.80 6.64 20.93
N VAL A 225 -15.90 7.40 20.31
CA VAL A 225 -15.91 8.86 20.27
C VAL A 225 -16.75 9.33 19.07
N SER A 226 -16.68 8.60 17.98
CA SER A 226 -17.52 8.80 16.81
C SER A 226 -18.22 7.50 16.41
N THR A 227 -19.47 7.59 15.95
CA THR A 227 -20.27 6.45 15.49
C THR A 227 -20.43 6.40 13.98
N THR A 228 -19.70 7.23 13.23
CA THR A 228 -19.65 7.18 11.78
C THR A 228 -18.93 5.89 11.35
N SER A 229 -19.54 5.14 10.43
CA SER A 229 -18.99 3.91 9.88
C SER A 229 -18.87 4.03 8.36
N HIS A 230 -17.74 3.64 7.82
CA HIS A 230 -17.40 3.68 6.40
C HIS A 230 -16.34 2.60 6.08
N VAL A 231 -15.81 2.60 4.85
CA VAL A 231 -14.76 1.66 4.43
C VAL A 231 -13.45 2.36 4.05
N GLY A 232 -13.33 3.66 4.31
CA GLY A 232 -12.14 4.45 4.00
C GLY A 232 -11.21 4.64 5.20
N GLY A 233 -10.32 5.63 5.08
CA GLY A 233 -9.25 5.89 6.04
C GLY A 233 -9.69 5.94 7.50
N GLY A 234 -9.01 5.20 8.35
CA GLY A 234 -9.35 4.99 9.75
C GLY A 234 -10.12 3.70 10.05
N ILE A 235 -10.78 3.09 9.03
CA ILE A 235 -11.45 1.78 9.18
C ILE A 235 -10.90 0.75 8.18
N ASP A 236 -10.48 1.17 7.02
CA ASP A 236 -10.05 0.41 5.84
C ASP A 236 -9.28 -0.88 6.17
N SER A 237 -8.03 -0.77 6.52
CA SER A 237 -7.13 -1.90 6.77
C SER A 237 -7.49 -2.74 8.00
N TYR A 238 -8.34 -2.26 8.92
CA TYR A 238 -8.93 -3.10 9.96
C TYR A 238 -9.76 -4.24 9.35
N LEU A 239 -10.53 -3.95 8.30
CA LEU A 239 -11.30 -4.97 7.58
C LEU A 239 -10.38 -5.92 6.82
N GLU A 240 -9.41 -5.38 6.13
CA GLU A 240 -8.41 -6.10 5.36
C GLU A 240 -7.63 -7.11 6.24
N TYR A 241 -7.16 -6.66 7.41
CA TYR A 241 -6.32 -7.49 8.31
C TYR A 241 -7.08 -8.62 8.98
N GLN A 242 -8.40 -8.51 9.18
CA GLN A 242 -9.21 -9.66 9.60
C GLN A 242 -9.17 -10.78 8.56
N LEU A 243 -9.28 -10.45 7.27
CA LEU A 243 -9.17 -11.42 6.18
C LEU A 243 -7.76 -11.99 6.08
N LYS A 244 -6.77 -11.12 5.95
CA LYS A 244 -5.38 -11.49 5.71
C LYS A 244 -4.76 -12.26 6.89
N CYS A 245 -5.11 -11.93 8.14
CA CYS A 245 -4.78 -12.73 9.33
C CYS A 245 -5.31 -14.17 9.22
N GLY A 246 -6.58 -14.30 8.81
CA GLY A 246 -7.20 -15.61 8.60
C GLY A 246 -6.53 -16.43 7.50
N LEU A 247 -5.96 -15.77 6.50
CA LEU A 247 -5.23 -16.42 5.41
C LEU A 247 -3.80 -16.77 5.84
N LEU A 248 -3.01 -15.78 6.28
CA LEU A 248 -1.58 -15.92 6.59
C LEU A 248 -1.31 -16.89 7.75
N PHE A 249 -2.10 -16.80 8.82
CA PHE A 249 -1.89 -17.64 10.03
C PHE A 249 -2.90 -18.79 10.15
N HIS A 250 -3.76 -18.99 9.16
CA HIS A 250 -4.87 -19.96 9.20
C HIS A 250 -5.80 -19.79 10.42
N ASP A 251 -5.87 -18.56 10.97
CA ASP A 251 -6.63 -18.23 12.17
C ASP A 251 -8.14 -18.25 11.90
N ARG A 252 -8.87 -19.13 12.65
CA ARG A 252 -10.31 -19.32 12.45
C ARG A 252 -11.13 -18.13 12.98
N GLU A 253 -10.64 -17.46 14.02
CA GLU A 253 -11.35 -16.31 14.61
C GLU A 253 -11.24 -15.10 13.69
N CYS A 254 -10.06 -14.81 13.13
CA CYS A 254 -9.88 -13.77 12.13
C CYS A 254 -10.79 -14.01 10.91
N ARG A 255 -10.88 -15.26 10.42
CA ARG A 255 -11.83 -15.62 9.34
C ARG A 255 -13.29 -15.40 9.73
N SER A 256 -13.63 -15.66 10.98
CA SER A 256 -14.99 -15.40 11.50
C SER A 256 -15.26 -13.91 11.62
N MET A 257 -14.31 -13.13 12.13
CA MET A 257 -14.40 -11.67 12.22
C MET A 257 -14.65 -11.05 10.84
N TRP A 258 -13.84 -11.40 9.85
CA TRP A 258 -14.01 -10.94 8.48
C TRP A 258 -15.41 -11.22 7.94
N ARG A 259 -15.90 -12.47 8.05
CA ARG A 259 -17.21 -12.85 7.51
C ARG A 259 -18.34 -12.03 8.13
N HIS A 260 -18.29 -11.77 9.42
CA HIS A 260 -19.30 -10.97 10.10
C HIS A 260 -19.19 -9.48 9.73
N SER A 261 -17.98 -8.94 9.76
CA SER A 261 -17.73 -7.52 9.44
C SER A 261 -18.12 -7.21 8.01
N ILE A 262 -17.66 -8.00 7.03
CA ILE A 262 -17.97 -7.73 5.62
C ILE A 262 -19.47 -7.95 5.31
N SER A 263 -20.14 -8.85 6.02
CA SER A 263 -21.60 -9.00 5.90
C SER A 263 -22.35 -7.75 6.37
N ALA A 264 -21.92 -7.16 7.48
CA ALA A 264 -22.49 -5.91 7.99
C ALA A 264 -22.19 -4.73 7.06
N VAL A 265 -20.95 -4.60 6.60
CA VAL A 265 -20.52 -3.60 5.62
C VAL A 265 -21.37 -3.67 4.35
N ASN A 266 -21.52 -4.86 3.78
CA ASN A 266 -22.33 -5.06 2.57
C ASN A 266 -23.81 -4.74 2.79
N ARG A 267 -24.32 -4.99 3.99
CA ARG A 267 -25.73 -4.76 4.29
C ARG A 267 -26.07 -3.29 4.53
N TYR A 268 -25.20 -2.55 5.20
CA TYR A 268 -25.52 -1.22 5.70
C TYR A 268 -24.77 -0.09 4.99
N LEU A 269 -23.56 -0.35 4.47
CA LEU A 269 -22.76 0.66 3.80
C LEU A 269 -22.87 0.60 2.27
N ALA A 270 -23.24 -0.55 1.69
CA ALA A 270 -23.40 -0.65 0.24
C ALA A 270 -24.58 0.21 -0.26
N ASP A 271 -24.35 0.89 -1.41
CA ASP A 271 -25.33 1.72 -2.10
C ASP A 271 -25.15 1.56 -3.62
N GLY A 272 -25.86 0.58 -4.18
CA GLY A 272 -25.65 0.14 -5.56
C GLY A 272 -24.25 -0.44 -5.75
N GLN A 273 -23.45 0.19 -6.57
CA GLN A 273 -22.06 -0.21 -6.84
C GLN A 273 -21.02 0.49 -5.93
N TRP A 274 -21.47 1.37 -5.04
CA TRP A 274 -20.64 2.15 -4.13
C TRP A 274 -20.84 1.73 -2.68
N TYR A 275 -19.99 2.24 -1.81
CA TYR A 275 -20.13 2.19 -0.36
C TYR A 275 -20.09 3.60 0.19
N GLY A 276 -21.07 3.95 1.01
CA GLY A 276 -21.11 5.27 1.65
C GLY A 276 -21.05 5.13 3.17
N GLU A 277 -21.24 6.23 3.86
CA GLU A 277 -21.18 6.30 5.31
C GLU A 277 -22.54 6.02 5.98
N ALA A 278 -22.52 5.44 7.16
CA ALA A 278 -23.71 5.24 7.99
C ALA A 278 -23.38 5.35 9.48
N ASP A 279 -24.40 5.59 10.31
CA ASP A 279 -24.24 5.45 11.77
C ASP A 279 -24.11 3.97 12.14
N MET A 280 -23.07 3.64 12.89
CA MET A 280 -22.72 2.25 13.22
C MET A 280 -23.80 1.52 14.01
N ASN A 281 -24.66 2.21 14.76
CA ASN A 281 -25.67 1.59 15.62
C ASN A 281 -26.98 1.33 14.91
N THR A 282 -27.33 2.19 13.95
CA THR A 282 -28.63 2.17 13.27
C THR A 282 -28.52 1.70 11.81
N GLY A 283 -27.34 1.79 11.19
CA GLY A 283 -27.14 1.54 9.76
C GLY A 283 -27.77 2.62 8.86
N LYS A 284 -28.24 3.74 9.44
CA LYS A 284 -28.81 4.83 8.66
C LYS A 284 -27.71 5.58 7.90
N ARG A 285 -27.88 5.75 6.57
CA ARG A 285 -26.98 6.50 5.72
C ARG A 285 -26.78 7.92 6.23
N THR A 286 -25.52 8.37 6.36
CA THR A 286 -25.12 9.70 6.81
C THR A 286 -24.49 10.53 5.71
N ALA A 287 -23.69 9.89 4.82
CA ALA A 287 -23.09 10.57 3.68
C ALA A 287 -22.93 9.62 2.48
N THR A 288 -22.71 10.23 1.30
CA THR A 288 -22.46 9.57 0.03
C THR A 288 -21.06 9.86 -0.47
N GLU A 289 -20.09 9.85 0.45
CA GLU A 289 -18.69 10.07 0.16
C GLU A 289 -17.96 8.76 -0.12
N PHE A 290 -17.03 8.80 -1.09
CA PHE A 290 -16.13 7.72 -1.46
C PHE A 290 -14.82 8.34 -1.96
N GLY A 291 -13.70 7.71 -1.70
CA GLY A 291 -12.41 8.26 -2.09
C GLY A 291 -11.34 7.23 -2.36
N ALA A 292 -10.13 7.72 -2.61
CA ALA A 292 -8.97 6.92 -2.99
C ALA A 292 -8.70 5.78 -2.00
N LEU A 293 -8.68 6.07 -0.69
CA LEU A 293 -8.46 5.03 0.34
C LEU A 293 -9.55 3.94 0.36
N HIS A 294 -10.77 4.24 -0.07
CA HIS A 294 -11.84 3.23 -0.16
C HIS A 294 -11.59 2.21 -1.28
N ALA A 295 -10.73 2.55 -2.26
CA ALA A 295 -10.47 1.74 -3.45
C ALA A 295 -9.62 0.47 -3.16
N PHE A 296 -9.19 0.21 -1.92
CA PHE A 296 -8.62 -1.07 -1.48
C PHE A 296 -9.69 -2.18 -1.41
N LEU A 297 -10.96 -1.79 -1.18
CA LEU A 297 -12.03 -2.75 -0.88
C LEU A 297 -12.30 -3.76 -2.01
N PRO A 298 -12.23 -3.43 -3.32
CA PRO A 298 -12.32 -4.43 -4.37
C PRO A 298 -11.29 -5.56 -4.23
N ALA A 299 -10.02 -5.25 -3.88
CA ALA A 299 -8.99 -6.26 -3.62
C ALA A 299 -9.38 -7.18 -2.46
N ALA A 300 -9.81 -6.60 -1.33
CA ALA A 300 -10.23 -7.35 -0.15
C ALA A 300 -11.49 -8.23 -0.44
N LEU A 301 -12.44 -7.71 -1.21
CA LEU A 301 -13.64 -8.47 -1.63
C LEU A 301 -13.27 -9.63 -2.56
N ALA A 302 -12.38 -9.42 -3.54
CA ALA A 302 -11.94 -10.47 -4.46
C ALA A 302 -11.19 -11.56 -3.69
N LEU A 303 -10.23 -11.20 -2.84
CA LEU A 303 -9.49 -12.12 -1.98
C LEU A 303 -10.41 -12.87 -1.01
N GLY A 304 -11.48 -12.21 -0.54
CA GLY A 304 -12.52 -12.78 0.34
C GLY A 304 -13.59 -13.60 -0.38
N GLY A 305 -13.47 -13.83 -1.70
CA GLY A 305 -14.39 -14.65 -2.51
C GLY A 305 -15.69 -13.95 -2.95
N GLN A 306 -15.76 -12.61 -2.87
CA GLN A 306 -16.94 -11.83 -3.28
C GLN A 306 -16.68 -11.12 -4.63
N LEU A 307 -16.30 -11.93 -5.62
CA LEU A 307 -15.73 -11.46 -6.89
C LEU A 307 -16.66 -10.51 -7.67
N GLU A 308 -17.95 -10.85 -7.81
CA GLU A 308 -18.91 -10.00 -8.53
C GLU A 308 -19.00 -8.60 -7.94
N ARG A 309 -19.05 -8.50 -6.61
CA ARG A 309 -19.10 -7.21 -5.90
C ARG A 309 -17.79 -6.43 -6.03
N ALA A 310 -16.68 -7.13 -5.98
CA ALA A 310 -15.35 -6.56 -6.21
C ALA A 310 -15.25 -5.92 -7.60
N GLN A 311 -15.67 -6.63 -8.62
CA GLN A 311 -15.68 -6.16 -10.01
C GLN A 311 -16.55 -4.91 -10.21
N LEU A 312 -17.78 -4.92 -9.65
CA LEU A 312 -18.69 -3.77 -9.74
C LEU A 312 -18.13 -2.51 -9.04
N LEU A 313 -17.45 -2.71 -7.89
CA LEU A 313 -16.86 -1.59 -7.17
C LEU A 313 -15.63 -1.05 -7.90
N GLU A 314 -14.78 -1.92 -8.43
CA GLU A 314 -13.61 -1.50 -9.22
C GLU A 314 -14.01 -0.72 -10.48
N ASP A 315 -15.08 -1.15 -11.17
CA ASP A 315 -15.66 -0.39 -12.29
C ASP A 315 -16.12 1.01 -11.85
N SER A 316 -16.56 1.16 -10.60
CA SER A 316 -16.94 2.45 -10.02
C SER A 316 -15.72 3.30 -9.68
N CYS A 317 -14.68 2.71 -9.08
CA CYS A 317 -13.40 3.37 -8.83
C CYS A 317 -12.75 3.84 -10.15
N PHE A 318 -12.79 3.01 -11.18
CA PHE A 318 -12.28 3.40 -12.50
C PHE A 318 -13.07 4.55 -13.15
N ARG A 319 -14.40 4.63 -12.92
CA ARG A 319 -15.19 5.82 -13.34
C ARG A 319 -14.77 7.08 -12.59
N MET A 320 -14.46 6.97 -11.29
CA MET A 320 -13.92 8.07 -10.49
C MET A 320 -12.59 8.54 -11.06
N TRP A 321 -11.65 7.62 -11.32
CA TRP A 321 -10.37 7.93 -11.97
C TRP A 321 -10.54 8.66 -13.30
N LYS A 322 -11.36 8.12 -14.19
CA LYS A 322 -11.58 8.69 -15.54
C LYS A 322 -12.19 10.09 -15.54
N ARG A 323 -12.91 10.47 -14.47
CA ARG A 323 -13.59 11.77 -14.41
C ARG A 323 -12.63 12.95 -14.59
N HIS A 324 -11.44 12.84 -14.01
CA HIS A 324 -10.39 13.87 -14.10
C HIS A 324 -9.07 13.34 -14.68
N GLY A 325 -9.04 12.08 -15.15
CA GLY A 325 -7.82 11.40 -15.61
C GLY A 325 -6.87 11.03 -14.48
N ILE A 326 -7.28 11.21 -13.24
CA ILE A 326 -6.66 10.73 -12.01
C ILE A 326 -7.66 10.93 -10.87
N GLU A 327 -7.70 10.03 -9.89
CA GLU A 327 -8.71 10.07 -8.84
C GLU A 327 -8.47 11.17 -7.81
N PRO A 328 -9.51 11.83 -7.30
CA PRO A 328 -9.43 12.70 -6.14
C PRO A 328 -9.42 11.90 -4.82
N GLU A 329 -8.96 12.54 -3.74
CA GLU A 329 -9.02 11.93 -2.40
C GLU A 329 -10.46 11.60 -1.97
N VAL A 330 -11.46 12.45 -2.30
CA VAL A 330 -12.88 12.20 -1.96
C VAL A 330 -13.82 12.80 -3.01
N ILE A 331 -14.85 12.06 -3.37
CA ILE A 331 -16.02 12.51 -4.15
C ILE A 331 -17.32 12.26 -3.37
N ASP A 332 -18.37 12.98 -3.74
CA ASP A 332 -19.74 12.51 -3.56
C ASP A 332 -20.09 11.60 -4.75
N TYR A 333 -20.29 10.30 -4.51
CA TYR A 333 -20.50 9.34 -5.59
C TYR A 333 -21.89 9.42 -6.22
N LYS A 334 -22.84 10.15 -5.65
CA LYS A 334 -24.16 10.40 -6.27
C LYS A 334 -24.11 11.48 -7.33
N THR A 335 -23.36 12.56 -7.04
CA THR A 335 -23.23 13.73 -7.93
C THR A 335 -21.93 13.69 -8.74
N MET A 336 -20.95 12.87 -8.36
CA MET A 336 -19.58 12.85 -8.87
C MET A 336 -18.84 14.19 -8.66
N GLU A 337 -19.29 14.97 -7.67
CA GLU A 337 -18.64 16.21 -7.26
C GLU A 337 -17.41 15.90 -6.42
N VAL A 338 -16.30 16.58 -6.71
CA VAL A 338 -15.06 16.46 -5.93
C VAL A 338 -15.21 17.19 -4.59
N LYS A 339 -15.04 16.48 -3.49
CA LYS A 339 -15.08 17.02 -2.11
C LYS A 339 -13.68 17.34 -1.59
N SER A 340 -12.72 16.47 -1.87
CA SER A 340 -11.30 16.68 -1.57
C SER A 340 -10.49 16.48 -2.86
N PRO A 341 -9.92 17.55 -3.44
CA PRO A 341 -9.37 17.49 -4.80
C PRO A 341 -7.93 16.96 -4.88
N GLY A 342 -7.26 16.67 -3.78
CA GLY A 342 -5.89 16.16 -3.76
C GLY A 342 -5.77 14.79 -4.42
N TYR A 343 -4.52 14.40 -4.75
CA TYR A 343 -4.12 13.04 -5.08
C TYR A 343 -2.71 12.79 -4.52
N GLN A 344 -2.56 11.76 -3.71
CA GLN A 344 -1.35 11.53 -2.95
C GLN A 344 -0.47 10.39 -3.53
N LEU A 345 -0.52 10.13 -4.83
CA LEU A 345 0.14 8.99 -5.50
C LEU A 345 -0.36 7.63 -5.00
N ARG A 346 -1.64 7.56 -4.70
CA ARG A 346 -2.35 6.44 -4.07
C ARG A 346 -2.25 5.13 -4.85
N PRO A 347 -2.01 3.97 -4.16
CA PRO A 347 -1.92 2.64 -4.76
C PRO A 347 -3.25 1.88 -4.84
N GLU A 348 -4.25 2.17 -4.02
CA GLU A 348 -5.34 1.28 -3.66
C GLU A 348 -6.18 0.81 -4.86
N ILE A 349 -6.45 1.69 -5.82
CA ILE A 349 -7.17 1.31 -7.05
C ILE A 349 -6.31 0.40 -7.95
N ILE A 350 -5.00 0.59 -7.95
CA ILE A 350 -4.05 -0.22 -8.73
C ILE A 350 -3.87 -1.59 -8.07
N GLU A 351 -3.79 -1.63 -6.74
CA GLU A 351 -3.83 -2.86 -5.96
C GLU A 351 -5.07 -3.67 -6.32
N SER A 352 -6.24 -3.04 -6.31
CA SER A 352 -7.52 -3.68 -6.62
C SER A 352 -7.55 -4.24 -8.04
N ALA A 353 -7.04 -3.51 -9.03
CA ALA A 353 -6.91 -4.01 -10.39
C ALA A 353 -5.97 -5.23 -10.46
N TYR A 354 -4.84 -5.22 -9.75
CA TYR A 354 -3.93 -6.36 -9.68
C TYR A 354 -4.59 -7.59 -9.05
N TYR A 355 -5.23 -7.46 -7.89
CA TYR A 355 -5.92 -8.59 -7.23
C TYR A 355 -7.07 -9.16 -8.07
N LEU A 356 -7.79 -8.31 -8.79
CA LEU A 356 -8.85 -8.73 -9.69
C LEU A 356 -8.28 -9.44 -10.94
N TYR A 357 -7.15 -8.99 -11.46
CA TYR A 357 -6.45 -9.68 -12.53
C TYR A 357 -6.01 -11.09 -12.09
N GLU A 358 -5.35 -11.21 -10.94
CA GLU A 358 -4.90 -12.50 -10.39
C GLU A 358 -6.09 -13.45 -10.11
N SER A 359 -7.24 -12.91 -9.72
CA SER A 359 -8.43 -13.70 -9.43
C SER A 359 -9.23 -14.14 -10.68
N THR A 360 -9.10 -13.40 -11.80
CA THR A 360 -9.97 -13.60 -12.98
C THR A 360 -9.23 -13.85 -14.27
N HIS A 361 -7.99 -13.41 -14.37
CA HIS A 361 -7.20 -13.31 -15.61
C HIS A 361 -7.89 -12.48 -16.72
N ASP A 362 -8.81 -11.58 -16.33
CA ASP A 362 -9.48 -10.66 -17.25
C ASP A 362 -8.56 -9.50 -17.60
N LYS A 363 -8.18 -9.40 -18.87
CA LYS A 363 -7.24 -8.38 -19.37
C LYS A 363 -7.74 -6.94 -19.20
N ARG A 364 -9.03 -6.73 -18.96
CA ARG A 364 -9.56 -5.38 -18.70
C ARG A 364 -8.86 -4.68 -17.53
N TYR A 365 -8.37 -5.44 -16.54
CA TYR A 365 -7.63 -4.87 -15.42
C TYR A 365 -6.21 -4.43 -15.81
N VAL A 366 -5.58 -5.15 -16.74
CA VAL A 366 -4.33 -4.72 -17.35
C VAL A 366 -4.55 -3.44 -18.17
N ASP A 367 -5.66 -3.36 -18.94
CA ASP A 367 -6.03 -2.15 -19.68
C ASP A 367 -6.30 -0.96 -18.73
N MET A 368 -6.89 -1.19 -17.55
CA MET A 368 -7.02 -0.17 -16.49
C MET A 368 -5.63 0.26 -15.99
N GLY A 369 -4.72 -0.69 -15.76
CA GLY A 369 -3.33 -0.42 -15.36
C GLY A 369 -2.60 0.50 -16.32
N HIS A 370 -2.76 0.31 -17.63
CA HIS A 370 -2.20 1.22 -18.64
C HIS A 370 -2.73 2.65 -18.49
N VAL A 371 -4.04 2.80 -18.26
CA VAL A 371 -4.65 4.11 -18.04
C VAL A 371 -4.10 4.76 -16.76
N PHE A 372 -3.95 4.00 -15.68
CA PHE A 372 -3.38 4.50 -14.44
C PHE A 372 -1.94 4.97 -14.64
N PHE A 373 -1.11 4.13 -15.24
CA PHE A 373 0.31 4.42 -15.44
C PHE A 373 0.55 5.62 -16.37
N ASP A 374 -0.17 5.69 -17.50
CA ASP A 374 -0.08 6.82 -18.42
C ASP A 374 -0.50 8.14 -17.77
N ASN A 375 -1.53 8.10 -16.93
CA ASN A 375 -1.99 9.29 -16.23
C ASN A 375 -1.03 9.72 -15.11
N LEU A 376 -0.40 8.77 -14.40
CA LEU A 376 0.67 9.06 -13.44
C LEU A 376 1.85 9.76 -14.13
N LYS A 377 2.35 9.20 -15.24
CA LYS A 377 3.42 9.82 -16.05
C LYS A 377 3.02 11.22 -16.52
N LYS A 378 1.79 11.38 -16.98
CA LYS A 378 1.31 12.65 -17.54
C LYS A 378 1.17 13.75 -16.49
N TRP A 379 0.66 13.45 -15.31
CA TRP A 379 0.24 14.45 -14.35
C TRP A 379 1.15 14.60 -13.13
N CYS A 380 1.77 13.48 -12.69
CA CYS A 380 2.54 13.44 -11.45
C CYS A 380 4.06 13.45 -11.67
N ARG A 381 4.56 13.07 -12.85
CA ARG A 381 5.99 13.07 -13.16
C ARG A 381 6.54 14.49 -13.15
N THR A 382 7.72 14.69 -12.56
CA THR A 382 8.48 15.95 -12.50
C THR A 382 9.83 15.78 -13.20
N ASP A 383 10.71 16.76 -13.16
CA ASP A 383 12.08 16.62 -13.66
C ASP A 383 12.95 15.69 -12.78
N ASP A 384 12.54 15.47 -11.53
CA ASP A 384 13.28 14.66 -10.53
C ASP A 384 12.31 13.78 -9.71
N GLY A 385 11.74 12.77 -10.34
CA GLY A 385 10.81 11.82 -9.72
C GLY A 385 9.34 12.19 -9.92
N TYR A 386 8.48 11.78 -8.98
CA TYR A 386 7.04 11.97 -9.02
C TYR A 386 6.56 12.81 -7.84
N THR A 387 5.43 13.49 -8.00
CA THR A 387 4.86 14.30 -6.92
C THR A 387 3.35 14.14 -6.83
N THR A 388 2.82 14.35 -5.63
CA THR A 388 1.38 14.47 -5.36
C THR A 388 0.75 15.60 -6.17
N LEU A 389 -0.57 15.60 -6.29
CA LEU A 389 -1.33 16.75 -6.79
C LEU A 389 -2.10 17.41 -5.65
N LYS A 390 -2.09 18.74 -5.60
CA LYS A 390 -2.97 19.51 -4.72
C LYS A 390 -4.41 19.47 -5.23
N SER A 391 -4.58 19.34 -6.55
CA SER A 391 -5.90 19.28 -7.17
C SER A 391 -5.86 18.47 -8.47
N VAL A 392 -6.69 17.43 -8.52
CA VAL A 392 -6.94 16.66 -9.75
C VAL A 392 -7.72 17.45 -10.80
N VAL A 393 -8.38 18.53 -10.40
CA VAL A 393 -9.15 19.40 -11.32
C VAL A 393 -8.21 20.34 -12.08
N THR A 394 -7.34 21.05 -11.34
CA THR A 394 -6.39 22.03 -11.92
C THR A 394 -5.06 21.42 -12.34
N LYS A 395 -4.74 20.20 -11.87
CA LYS A 395 -3.44 19.53 -12.03
C LYS A 395 -2.29 20.26 -11.33
N GLU A 396 -2.59 21.10 -10.35
CA GLU A 396 -1.58 21.77 -9.54
C GLU A 396 -0.78 20.72 -8.75
N LYS A 397 0.53 20.72 -8.94
CA LYS A 397 1.45 19.80 -8.30
C LYS A 397 1.66 20.14 -6.82
N GLY A 398 1.77 19.11 -5.98
CA GLY A 398 2.29 19.20 -4.63
C GLY A 398 3.82 19.23 -4.62
N ASP A 399 4.42 18.85 -3.50
CA ASP A 399 5.89 18.71 -3.40
C ASP A 399 6.23 17.59 -2.40
N LEU A 400 5.78 16.37 -2.74
CA LEU A 400 6.05 15.17 -1.95
C LEU A 400 6.00 13.94 -2.84
N MET A 401 6.99 13.08 -2.72
CA MET A 401 7.00 11.71 -3.20
C MET A 401 7.02 10.81 -1.96
N PRO A 402 5.84 10.33 -1.52
CA PRO A 402 5.73 9.47 -0.34
C PRO A 402 6.38 8.11 -0.59
N SER A 403 6.90 7.46 0.47
CA SER A 403 7.63 6.20 0.38
C SER A 403 6.82 5.09 -0.29
N TYR A 404 5.50 5.03 -0.02
CA TYR A 404 4.60 4.04 -0.62
C TYR A 404 4.45 4.15 -2.15
N PHE A 405 4.82 5.25 -2.77
CA PHE A 405 4.83 5.32 -4.24
C PHE A 405 5.76 4.27 -4.85
N LEU A 406 6.94 4.09 -4.25
CA LEU A 406 7.90 3.05 -4.63
C LEU A 406 7.54 1.68 -4.03
N ALA A 407 7.04 1.66 -2.81
CA ALA A 407 6.68 0.43 -2.12
C ALA A 407 5.45 -0.26 -2.69
N GLU A 408 4.44 0.50 -3.12
CA GLU A 408 3.12 0.00 -3.49
C GLU A 408 2.73 0.35 -4.93
N THR A 409 2.58 1.64 -5.25
CA THR A 409 2.00 2.10 -6.51
C THR A 409 2.74 1.53 -7.72
N LEU A 410 4.08 1.67 -7.74
CA LEU A 410 4.89 1.10 -8.82
C LEU A 410 5.06 -0.42 -8.70
N LYS A 411 5.04 -0.99 -7.49
CA LYS A 411 5.07 -2.44 -7.30
C LYS A 411 3.83 -3.10 -7.90
N TYR A 412 2.64 -2.62 -7.57
CA TYR A 412 1.40 -3.20 -8.09
C TYR A 412 1.27 -3.03 -9.61
N LEU A 413 1.69 -1.89 -10.18
CA LEU A 413 1.77 -1.73 -11.65
C LEU A 413 2.73 -2.74 -12.28
N TYR A 414 3.92 -2.91 -11.69
CA TYR A 414 4.90 -3.88 -12.18
C TYR A 414 4.35 -5.32 -12.15
N LEU A 415 3.75 -5.72 -11.03
CA LEU A 415 3.15 -7.05 -10.86
C LEU A 415 1.94 -7.27 -11.78
N LEU A 416 1.15 -6.25 -12.02
CA LEU A 416 0.02 -6.31 -12.95
C LEU A 416 0.48 -6.56 -14.40
N PHE A 417 1.64 -6.00 -14.79
CA PHE A 417 2.21 -6.16 -16.13
C PHE A 417 3.17 -7.35 -16.26
N ASP A 418 3.79 -7.81 -15.17
CA ASP A 418 4.59 -9.05 -15.11
C ASP A 418 4.13 -9.97 -13.98
N GLY A 419 3.04 -10.68 -14.20
CA GLY A 419 2.46 -11.63 -13.24
C GLY A 419 3.36 -12.82 -12.89
N ARG A 420 4.59 -12.91 -13.40
CA ARG A 420 5.56 -13.97 -13.08
C ARG A 420 6.61 -13.52 -12.07
N ALA A 421 6.70 -12.22 -11.80
CA ALA A 421 7.71 -11.67 -10.91
C ALA A 421 7.53 -12.13 -9.45
N LEU A 422 6.29 -12.46 -9.05
CA LEU A 422 5.96 -12.96 -7.73
C LEU A 422 4.82 -13.99 -7.84
N GLU A 423 4.91 -15.09 -7.07
CA GLU A 423 3.84 -16.09 -7.01
C GLU A 423 2.75 -15.61 -6.04
N PHE A 424 1.70 -14.96 -6.56
CA PHE A 424 0.61 -14.34 -5.80
C PHE A 424 0.04 -15.23 -4.68
N HIS A 425 -0.13 -16.53 -4.94
CA HIS A 425 -0.72 -17.48 -3.98
C HIS A 425 0.22 -17.91 -2.84
N LYS A 426 1.49 -17.55 -2.89
CA LYS A 426 2.48 -17.91 -1.85
C LYS A 426 2.71 -16.81 -0.83
N VAL A 427 2.14 -15.65 -1.03
CA VAL A 427 2.35 -14.50 -0.17
C VAL A 427 1.02 -13.84 0.20
N ILE A 428 1.02 -13.15 1.31
CA ILE A 428 -0.02 -12.21 1.70
C ILE A 428 0.64 -10.84 1.82
N PHE A 429 0.23 -9.90 0.99
CA PHE A 429 0.68 -8.51 1.12
C PHE A 429 0.07 -7.89 2.37
N ASN A 430 0.89 -7.18 3.15
CA ASN A 430 0.36 -6.28 4.16
C ASN A 430 -0.30 -5.05 3.51
N THR A 431 -0.77 -4.09 4.29
CA THR A 431 -1.44 -2.89 3.74
C THR A 431 -0.47 -1.88 3.12
N GLU A 432 0.85 -2.09 3.20
CA GLU A 432 1.92 -1.33 2.54
C GLU A 432 2.59 -2.14 1.41
N ALA A 433 1.88 -3.14 0.90
CA ALA A 433 2.34 -4.04 -0.18
C ALA A 433 3.64 -4.82 0.12
N HIS A 434 3.99 -5.04 1.36
CA HIS A 434 5.09 -5.93 1.72
C HIS A 434 4.62 -7.40 1.69
N PRO A 435 5.18 -8.27 0.82
CA PRO A 435 4.80 -9.66 0.76
C PRO A 435 5.34 -10.43 1.98
N LEU A 436 4.44 -11.09 2.70
CA LEU A 436 4.75 -11.97 3.84
C LEU A 436 4.41 -13.41 3.48
N THR A 437 5.28 -14.36 3.81
CA THR A 437 5.09 -15.77 3.48
C THR A 437 4.32 -16.52 4.58
N HIS A 438 3.69 -17.66 4.19
CA HIS A 438 2.94 -18.53 5.11
C HIS A 438 3.84 -19.30 6.10
#